data_996f31d1207ec181947b7edad938f776
#
_entry.id   996f31d1207ec181947b7edad938f776
#
_cell.length_a   1.000
_cell.length_b   1.000
_cell.length_c   1.000
_cell.angle_alpha   90.00
_cell.angle_beta   90.00
_cell.angle_gamma   90.00
#
_symmetry.space_group_name_H-M   'P 1'
#
loop_
_entity.id
_entity.type
_entity.pdbx_description
1 polymer ?
#
loop_
_entity_poly.entity_id
_entity_poly.type
_entity_poly.pdbx_seq_one_letter_code
_entity_poly.pdbx_strand_id
1 'polypeptide(L)'
;MDRHVIENLLMPVTYGRHLARLFPADKLFAGTGLALDDLDAPDCRISVRQALQYIENTRALAEEPDWYLDWARTLSDHFHGPISVALMSAPTLVDGFDVFLRYFPSRIPYMHLQCRAESNRLRAELWPLIDLGASLPMLVETPLLVLMQYLQTVYDIEASDMALEFAYPAPIWADRYRRHFHGPLTFDAPCNALSIPLGWRARPNMGYLDSTWAHALKQCEALLSSSRERSTLGELRNYLSTVFERADRTRSLPTLVEVATHLHLAPRTLIRRLRHLGLTYQQIVDDFLRSRSAELLANDALKVKEVAAALGFNNPANFGKAFKRWHGLSPGEFRNRHLAPGNMDRRSIPREKSPSTSGGDIPRGASMT
;
A
#
# COMPACT_ATOMS: atom_id res chain seq x y z
N MET A 1 5.18 -7.64 12.66
CA MET A 1 4.18 -8.73 12.54
C MET A 1 4.91 -10.01 12.21
N ASP A 2 4.52 -11.14 12.80
CA ASP A 2 5.16 -12.41 12.46
C ASP A 2 4.79 -12.77 11.01
N ARG A 3 5.79 -12.77 10.12
CA ARG A 3 5.67 -13.11 8.70
C ARG A 3 4.96 -14.45 8.51
N HIS A 4 5.30 -15.44 9.35
CA HIS A 4 4.73 -16.79 9.28
C HIS A 4 3.21 -16.81 9.43
N VAL A 5 2.64 -15.94 10.28
CA VAL A 5 1.18 -15.87 10.47
C VAL A 5 0.49 -15.34 9.23
N ILE A 6 1.04 -14.26 8.62
CA ILE A 6 0.46 -13.70 7.38
C ILE A 6 0.57 -14.68 6.23
N GLU A 7 1.71 -15.33 6.08
CA GLU A 7 1.94 -16.31 5.01
C GLU A 7 0.94 -17.48 5.04
N ASN A 8 0.37 -17.80 6.20
CA ASN A 8 -0.64 -18.85 6.36
C ASN A 8 -2.09 -18.35 6.24
N LEU A 9 -2.32 -17.03 6.10
CA LEU A 9 -3.67 -16.53 5.82
C LEU A 9 -4.14 -17.03 4.45
N LEU A 10 -5.45 -17.31 4.36
CA LEU A 10 -6.05 -17.81 3.14
C LEU A 10 -6.63 -16.69 2.30
N MET A 11 -6.39 -16.73 1.00
CA MET A 11 -6.94 -15.82 0.00
C MET A 11 -7.52 -16.59 -1.18
N PRO A 12 -8.44 -16.02 -1.96
CA PRO A 12 -8.95 -16.67 -3.16
C PRO A 12 -7.85 -16.86 -4.21
N VAL A 13 -7.90 -17.98 -4.93
CA VAL A 13 -6.94 -18.29 -6.00
C VAL A 13 -7.20 -17.52 -7.30
N THR A 14 -8.18 -16.62 -7.33
CA THR A 14 -8.67 -15.93 -8.54
C THR A 14 -7.55 -15.30 -9.37
N TYR A 15 -6.57 -14.64 -8.72
CA TYR A 15 -5.42 -14.05 -9.42
C TYR A 15 -4.54 -15.13 -10.08
N GLY A 16 -4.29 -16.24 -9.38
CA GLY A 16 -3.54 -17.37 -9.94
C GLY A 16 -4.20 -17.97 -11.16
N ARG A 17 -5.54 -18.13 -11.15
CA ARG A 17 -6.30 -18.60 -12.32
C ARG A 17 -6.16 -17.67 -13.52
N HIS A 18 -6.18 -16.37 -13.28
CA HIS A 18 -6.03 -15.38 -14.34
C HIS A 18 -4.62 -15.41 -14.92
N LEU A 19 -3.60 -15.53 -14.07
CA LEU A 19 -2.21 -15.64 -14.47
C LEU A 19 -1.91 -16.93 -15.23
N ALA A 20 -2.60 -18.03 -14.91
CA ALA A 20 -2.48 -19.30 -15.65
C ALA A 20 -2.98 -19.24 -17.10
N ARG A 21 -3.67 -18.15 -17.49
CA ARG A 21 -4.02 -17.88 -18.90
C ARG A 21 -2.88 -17.21 -19.66
N LEU A 22 -1.92 -16.60 -18.94
CA LEU A 22 -0.82 -15.84 -19.51
C LEU A 22 0.50 -16.61 -19.45
N PHE A 23 0.66 -17.46 -18.43
CA PHE A 23 1.89 -18.22 -18.18
C PHE A 23 1.61 -19.71 -18.15
N PRO A 24 2.58 -20.58 -18.56
CA PRO A 24 2.47 -22.02 -18.44
C PRO A 24 2.20 -22.42 -16.98
N ALA A 25 1.08 -23.10 -16.73
CA ALA A 25 0.58 -23.35 -15.38
C ALA A 25 1.54 -24.22 -14.55
N ASP A 26 2.21 -25.19 -15.17
CA ASP A 26 3.24 -26.04 -14.54
C ASP A 26 4.41 -25.22 -14.00
N LYS A 27 4.85 -24.20 -14.73
CA LYS A 27 5.92 -23.28 -14.31
C LYS A 27 5.41 -22.24 -13.33
N LEU A 28 4.20 -21.70 -13.57
CA LEU A 28 3.58 -20.70 -12.70
C LEU A 28 3.39 -21.22 -11.28
N PHE A 29 2.90 -22.45 -11.11
CA PHE A 29 2.64 -23.03 -9.80
C PHE A 29 3.77 -23.92 -9.26
N ALA A 30 4.93 -23.91 -9.91
CA ALA A 30 6.09 -24.66 -9.42
C ALA A 30 6.44 -24.27 -7.97
N GLY A 31 6.65 -25.26 -7.11
CA GLY A 31 7.01 -25.06 -5.71
C GLY A 31 5.87 -24.60 -4.78
N THR A 32 4.66 -24.38 -5.30
CA THR A 32 3.50 -23.97 -4.48
C THR A 32 2.80 -25.15 -3.80
N GLY A 33 2.97 -26.37 -4.31
CA GLY A 33 2.21 -27.54 -3.87
C GLY A 33 0.74 -27.54 -4.30
N LEU A 34 0.33 -26.63 -5.21
CA LEU A 34 -1.03 -26.58 -5.76
C LEU A 34 -1.13 -27.55 -6.94
N ALA A 35 -2.14 -28.40 -6.93
CA ALA A 35 -2.53 -29.17 -8.11
C ALA A 35 -3.37 -28.29 -9.04
N LEU A 36 -3.20 -28.44 -10.36
CA LEU A 36 -3.93 -27.63 -11.34
C LEU A 36 -5.46 -27.86 -11.23
N ASP A 37 -5.87 -29.10 -10.98
CA ASP A 37 -7.27 -29.47 -10.80
C ASP A 37 -7.91 -28.77 -9.58
N ASP A 38 -7.14 -28.48 -8.54
CA ASP A 38 -7.63 -27.76 -7.35
C ASP A 38 -8.02 -26.31 -7.69
N LEU A 39 -7.41 -25.74 -8.74
CA LEU A 39 -7.67 -24.35 -9.12
C LEU A 39 -9.07 -24.15 -9.69
N ASP A 40 -9.70 -25.18 -10.24
CA ASP A 40 -11.02 -25.07 -10.88
C ASP A 40 -12.17 -25.04 -9.86
N ALA A 41 -11.93 -25.43 -8.60
CA ALA A 41 -12.95 -25.38 -7.57
C ALA A 41 -13.38 -23.94 -7.29
N PRO A 42 -14.70 -23.58 -7.35
CA PRO A 42 -15.18 -22.20 -7.25
C PRO A 42 -14.68 -21.45 -6.00
N ASP A 43 -14.61 -22.15 -4.86
CA ASP A 43 -14.23 -21.62 -3.56
C ASP A 43 -12.77 -21.93 -3.18
N CYS A 44 -11.94 -22.33 -4.14
CA CYS A 44 -10.54 -22.63 -3.89
C CYS A 44 -9.84 -21.45 -3.22
N ARG A 45 -9.23 -21.73 -2.07
CA ARG A 45 -8.43 -20.77 -1.31
C ARG A 45 -7.03 -21.29 -1.12
N ILE A 46 -6.09 -20.42 -1.24
CA ILE A 46 -4.66 -20.70 -1.12
C ILE A 46 -4.07 -19.86 0.01
N SER A 47 -2.96 -20.29 0.56
CA SER A 47 -2.22 -19.46 1.51
C SER A 47 -1.52 -18.30 0.82
N VAL A 48 -1.28 -17.22 1.55
CA VAL A 48 -0.46 -16.09 1.08
C VAL A 48 0.91 -16.58 0.62
N ARG A 49 1.51 -17.55 1.33
CA ARG A 49 2.80 -18.17 0.94
C ARG A 49 2.73 -18.75 -0.47
N GLN A 50 1.69 -19.52 -0.78
CA GLN A 50 1.50 -20.09 -2.11
C GLN A 50 1.29 -18.99 -3.16
N ALA A 51 0.54 -17.95 -2.80
CA ALA A 51 0.33 -16.80 -3.67
C ALA A 51 1.63 -16.05 -3.97
N LEU A 52 2.43 -15.75 -2.96
CA LEU A 52 3.73 -15.09 -3.14
C LEU A 52 4.69 -15.94 -3.96
N GLN A 53 4.65 -17.28 -3.81
CA GLN A 53 5.48 -18.17 -4.61
C GLN A 53 5.13 -18.08 -6.10
N TYR A 54 3.84 -18.18 -6.47
CA TYR A 54 3.50 -18.09 -7.91
C TYR A 54 3.73 -16.67 -8.46
N ILE A 55 3.59 -15.62 -7.66
CA ILE A 55 3.93 -14.25 -8.07
C ILE A 55 5.44 -14.13 -8.34
N GLU A 56 6.28 -14.71 -7.49
CA GLU A 56 7.72 -14.74 -7.75
C GLU A 56 8.05 -15.56 -9.03
N ASN A 57 7.32 -16.65 -9.26
CA ASN A 57 7.45 -17.41 -10.49
C ASN A 57 7.08 -16.59 -11.73
N THR A 58 6.04 -15.71 -11.67
CA THR A 58 5.71 -14.82 -12.79
C THR A 58 6.86 -13.86 -13.13
N ARG A 59 7.59 -13.37 -12.13
CA ARG A 59 8.76 -12.51 -12.35
C ARG A 59 9.87 -13.23 -13.13
N ALA A 60 10.04 -14.52 -12.89
CA ALA A 60 11.02 -15.33 -13.62
C ALA A 60 10.55 -15.71 -15.03
N LEU A 61 9.24 -15.73 -15.27
CA LEU A 61 8.64 -16.12 -16.55
C LEU A 61 8.39 -14.95 -17.49
N ALA A 62 8.19 -13.75 -16.93
CA ALA A 62 7.89 -12.55 -17.70
C ALA A 62 9.13 -12.02 -18.42
N GLU A 63 8.99 -11.66 -19.69
CA GLU A 63 10.05 -11.07 -20.51
C GLU A 63 10.33 -9.63 -20.10
N GLU A 64 9.27 -8.87 -19.79
CA GLU A 64 9.36 -7.47 -19.40
C GLU A 64 9.06 -7.26 -17.92
N PRO A 65 9.81 -6.43 -17.19
CA PRO A 65 9.65 -6.27 -15.75
C PRO A 65 8.35 -5.55 -15.36
N ASP A 66 7.75 -4.77 -16.28
CA ASP A 66 6.53 -4.00 -16.11
C ASP A 66 5.26 -4.64 -16.70
N TRP A 67 5.33 -5.90 -17.15
CA TRP A 67 4.23 -6.65 -17.76
C TRP A 67 2.91 -6.58 -16.96
N TYR A 68 3.02 -6.51 -15.65
CA TYR A 68 1.87 -6.49 -14.74
C TYR A 68 1.04 -5.19 -14.81
N LEU A 69 1.61 -4.11 -15.34
CA LEU A 69 0.88 -2.85 -15.55
C LEU A 69 -0.21 -3.03 -16.61
N ASP A 70 0.10 -3.71 -17.71
CA ASP A 70 -0.90 -4.08 -18.72
C ASP A 70 -1.85 -5.15 -18.20
N TRP A 71 -1.33 -6.13 -17.45
CA TRP A 71 -2.16 -7.17 -16.83
C TRP A 71 -3.19 -6.57 -15.86
N ALA A 72 -2.81 -5.62 -15.02
CA ALA A 72 -3.73 -4.96 -14.08
C ALA A 72 -4.95 -4.34 -14.78
N ARG A 73 -4.77 -3.81 -15.99
CA ARG A 73 -5.86 -3.26 -16.81
C ARG A 73 -6.82 -4.33 -17.33
N THR A 74 -6.40 -5.57 -17.40
CA THR A 74 -7.27 -6.70 -17.78
C THR A 74 -8.08 -7.25 -16.62
N LEU A 75 -7.79 -6.83 -15.39
CA LEU A 75 -8.56 -7.19 -14.21
C LEU A 75 -9.89 -6.43 -14.24
N SER A 76 -10.87 -7.04 -14.92
CA SER A 76 -12.17 -6.46 -15.19
C SER A 76 -12.99 -6.23 -13.92
N ASP A 77 -14.04 -5.41 -14.06
CA ASP A 77 -14.98 -5.03 -13.01
C ASP A 77 -15.64 -6.21 -12.27
N HIS A 78 -15.61 -7.40 -12.84
CA HIS A 78 -16.19 -8.62 -12.24
C HIS A 78 -15.16 -9.53 -11.54
N PHE A 79 -13.90 -9.17 -11.57
CA PHE A 79 -12.80 -10.03 -11.10
C PHE A 79 -12.87 -10.38 -9.61
N HIS A 80 -13.43 -9.50 -8.79
CA HIS A 80 -13.56 -9.69 -7.34
C HIS A 80 -14.92 -10.24 -6.93
N GLY A 81 -15.75 -10.72 -7.88
CA GLY A 81 -17.06 -11.28 -7.62
C GLY A 81 -18.03 -10.27 -6.96
N PRO A 82 -18.74 -10.63 -5.87
CA PRO A 82 -19.69 -9.74 -5.23
C PRO A 82 -19.13 -8.37 -4.80
N ILE A 83 -17.82 -8.31 -4.50
CA ILE A 83 -17.15 -7.04 -4.13
C ILE A 83 -17.11 -6.10 -5.32
N SER A 84 -16.80 -6.60 -6.53
CA SER A 84 -16.86 -5.79 -7.75
C SER A 84 -18.27 -5.27 -8.00
N VAL A 85 -19.29 -6.14 -7.86
CA VAL A 85 -20.68 -5.72 -8.06
C VAL A 85 -21.07 -4.64 -7.05
N ALA A 86 -20.69 -4.78 -5.78
CA ALA A 86 -20.93 -3.78 -4.75
C ALA A 86 -20.22 -2.45 -5.07
N LEU A 87 -18.96 -2.49 -5.50
CA LEU A 87 -18.23 -1.30 -5.92
C LEU A 87 -18.93 -0.59 -7.09
N MET A 88 -19.26 -1.33 -8.15
CA MET A 88 -19.88 -0.80 -9.36
C MET A 88 -21.29 -0.24 -9.14
N SER A 89 -22.01 -0.73 -8.13
CA SER A 89 -23.36 -0.32 -7.78
C SER A 89 -23.48 0.56 -6.53
N ALA A 90 -22.37 1.02 -5.96
CA ALA A 90 -22.37 1.91 -4.79
C ALA A 90 -23.04 3.25 -5.11
N PRO A 91 -23.84 3.84 -4.19
CA PRO A 91 -24.57 5.10 -4.44
C PRO A 91 -23.64 6.28 -4.76
N THR A 92 -22.58 6.40 -4.00
CA THR A 92 -21.58 7.47 -4.13
C THR A 92 -20.16 6.90 -4.08
N LEU A 93 -19.20 7.74 -4.44
CA LEU A 93 -17.79 7.37 -4.40
C LEU A 93 -17.35 6.95 -2.98
N VAL A 94 -17.78 7.65 -1.94
CA VAL A 94 -17.42 7.29 -0.56
C VAL A 94 -18.02 5.95 -0.14
N ASP A 95 -19.25 5.64 -0.56
CA ASP A 95 -19.87 4.33 -0.28
C ASP A 95 -19.07 3.20 -0.96
N GLY A 96 -18.60 3.43 -2.18
CA GLY A 96 -17.70 2.51 -2.88
C GLY A 96 -16.36 2.32 -2.16
N PHE A 97 -15.75 3.40 -1.67
CA PHE A 97 -14.53 3.32 -0.86
C PHE A 97 -14.75 2.53 0.43
N ASP A 98 -15.86 2.73 1.11
CA ASP A 98 -16.20 2.00 2.34
C ASP A 98 -16.32 0.48 2.08
N VAL A 99 -16.92 0.09 0.96
CA VAL A 99 -16.93 -1.31 0.50
C VAL A 99 -15.50 -1.80 0.23
N PHE A 100 -14.71 -1.01 -0.50
CA PHE A 100 -13.35 -1.40 -0.84
C PHE A 100 -12.51 -1.61 0.43
N LEU A 101 -12.52 -0.66 1.36
CA LEU A 101 -11.82 -0.75 2.64
C LEU A 101 -12.25 -1.98 3.45
N ARG A 102 -13.57 -2.19 3.55
CA ARG A 102 -14.15 -3.26 4.37
C ARG A 102 -13.79 -4.65 3.86
N TYR A 103 -13.77 -4.85 2.53
CA TYR A 103 -13.63 -6.18 1.93
C TYR A 103 -12.23 -6.44 1.37
N PHE A 104 -11.37 -5.44 1.22
CA PHE A 104 -10.01 -5.56 0.74
C PHE A 104 -9.19 -6.65 1.45
N PRO A 105 -9.20 -6.75 2.81
CA PRO A 105 -8.44 -7.78 3.51
C PRO A 105 -8.85 -9.22 3.18
N SER A 106 -10.07 -9.43 2.68
CA SER A 106 -10.53 -10.75 2.25
C SER A 106 -9.91 -11.21 0.93
N ARG A 107 -9.36 -10.26 0.16
CA ARG A 107 -8.75 -10.48 -1.16
C ARG A 107 -7.24 -10.41 -1.10
N ILE A 108 -6.68 -9.46 -0.35
CA ILE A 108 -5.26 -9.17 -0.25
C ILE A 108 -4.87 -9.07 1.24
N PRO A 109 -4.84 -10.20 1.97
CA PRO A 109 -4.65 -10.20 3.43
C PRO A 109 -3.23 -9.84 3.88
N TYR A 110 -2.26 -9.77 2.98
CA TYR A 110 -0.88 -9.37 3.25
C TYR A 110 -0.63 -7.86 3.10
N MET A 111 -1.70 -7.10 2.82
CA MET A 111 -1.65 -5.64 2.76
C MET A 111 -2.70 -5.00 3.65
N HIS A 112 -2.42 -3.81 4.12
CA HIS A 112 -3.35 -2.93 4.80
C HIS A 112 -3.69 -1.77 3.89
N LEU A 113 -4.99 -1.51 3.73
CA LEU A 113 -5.52 -0.37 3.01
C LEU A 113 -6.29 0.52 3.99
N GLN A 114 -6.06 1.82 3.92
CA GLN A 114 -6.92 2.80 4.60
C GLN A 114 -7.22 3.97 3.67
N CYS A 115 -8.32 4.67 3.95
CA CYS A 115 -8.68 5.90 3.25
C CYS A 115 -8.80 7.04 4.25
N ARG A 116 -8.25 8.21 3.91
CA ARG A 116 -8.35 9.41 4.74
C ARG A 116 -8.44 10.67 3.90
N ALA A 117 -9.03 11.71 4.50
CA ALA A 117 -9.03 13.05 3.93
C ALA A 117 -7.83 13.83 4.47
N GLU A 118 -7.03 14.39 3.59
CA GLU A 118 -5.87 15.21 3.92
C GLU A 118 -5.67 16.32 2.88
N SER A 119 -5.43 17.55 3.33
CA SER A 119 -5.08 18.69 2.47
C SER A 119 -5.94 18.82 1.21
N ASN A 120 -7.28 18.72 1.35
CA ASN A 120 -8.26 18.75 0.27
C ASN A 120 -8.19 17.57 -0.73
N ARG A 121 -7.57 16.45 -0.34
CA ARG A 121 -7.55 15.21 -1.11
C ARG A 121 -8.10 14.05 -0.29
N LEU A 122 -8.74 13.11 -0.95
CA LEU A 122 -9.07 11.80 -0.40
C LEU A 122 -7.96 10.84 -0.83
N ARG A 123 -7.28 10.21 0.15
CA ARG A 123 -6.12 9.35 -0.06
C ARG A 123 -6.47 7.91 0.31
N ALA A 124 -6.28 7.00 -0.64
CA ALA A 124 -6.26 5.56 -0.40
C ALA A 124 -4.80 5.12 -0.24
N GLU A 125 -4.42 4.76 0.97
CA GLU A 125 -3.05 4.41 1.33
C GLU A 125 -2.90 2.91 1.52
N LEU A 126 -1.83 2.34 0.99
CA LEU A 126 -1.59 0.90 0.94
C LEU A 126 -0.23 0.55 1.54
N TRP A 127 -0.23 -0.31 2.55
CA TRP A 127 0.98 -0.78 3.22
C TRP A 127 1.12 -2.30 3.17
N PRO A 128 2.28 -2.82 2.80
CA PRO A 128 2.58 -4.23 2.99
C PRO A 128 2.68 -4.56 4.48
N LEU A 129 2.10 -5.68 4.88
CA LEU A 129 2.15 -6.19 6.26
C LEU A 129 3.36 -7.10 6.51
N ILE A 130 4.03 -7.51 5.45
CA ILE A 130 5.26 -8.30 5.43
C ILE A 130 6.19 -7.75 4.36
N ASP A 131 7.47 -8.09 4.44
CA ASP A 131 8.41 -7.82 3.37
C ASP A 131 8.04 -8.63 2.13
N LEU A 132 7.76 -7.93 1.02
CA LEU A 132 7.37 -8.50 -0.28
C LEU A 132 8.56 -8.57 -1.25
N GLY A 133 9.74 -8.15 -0.82
CA GLY A 133 10.96 -8.19 -1.61
C GLY A 133 10.82 -7.53 -2.97
N ALA A 134 11.34 -8.16 -4.00
CA ALA A 134 11.34 -7.65 -5.37
C ALA A 134 9.95 -7.68 -6.04
N SER A 135 8.95 -8.35 -5.45
CA SER A 135 7.56 -8.34 -5.91
C SER A 135 6.76 -7.14 -5.40
N LEU A 136 7.36 -6.28 -4.54
CA LEU A 136 6.69 -5.12 -3.94
C LEU A 136 6.03 -4.19 -4.96
N PRO A 137 6.70 -3.74 -6.05
CA PRO A 137 6.07 -2.86 -7.03
C PRO A 137 4.80 -3.47 -7.63
N MET A 138 4.87 -4.67 -8.17
CA MET A 138 3.72 -5.37 -8.75
C MET A 138 2.54 -5.46 -7.76
N LEU A 139 2.83 -5.84 -6.51
CA LEU A 139 1.80 -6.10 -5.50
C LEU A 139 1.16 -4.82 -4.95
N VAL A 140 1.87 -3.69 -4.99
CA VAL A 140 1.35 -2.38 -4.60
C VAL A 140 0.61 -1.71 -5.76
N GLU A 141 1.20 -1.74 -6.94
CA GLU A 141 0.70 -1.00 -8.09
C GLU A 141 -0.57 -1.63 -8.68
N THR A 142 -0.61 -2.96 -8.75
CA THR A 142 -1.80 -3.65 -9.28
C THR A 142 -3.10 -3.24 -8.59
N PRO A 143 -3.24 -3.28 -7.25
CA PRO A 143 -4.48 -2.83 -6.60
C PRO A 143 -4.76 -1.35 -6.76
N LEU A 144 -3.75 -0.49 -6.81
CA LEU A 144 -3.93 0.95 -7.04
C LEU A 144 -4.38 1.25 -8.47
N LEU A 145 -3.84 0.51 -9.46
CA LEU A 145 -4.31 0.59 -10.85
C LEU A 145 -5.75 0.12 -11.01
N VAL A 146 -6.12 -0.99 -10.38
CA VAL A 146 -7.50 -1.48 -10.38
C VAL A 146 -8.43 -0.46 -9.74
N LEU A 147 -8.02 0.15 -8.62
CA LEU A 147 -8.79 1.22 -7.99
C LEU A 147 -8.92 2.45 -8.90
N MET A 148 -7.85 2.86 -9.56
CA MET A 148 -7.86 3.97 -10.50
C MET A 148 -8.82 3.71 -11.67
N GLN A 149 -8.76 2.51 -12.25
CA GLN A 149 -9.66 2.09 -13.32
C GLN A 149 -11.13 2.11 -12.87
N TYR A 150 -11.41 1.62 -11.66
CA TYR A 150 -12.74 1.70 -11.06
C TYR A 150 -13.24 3.15 -10.96
N LEU A 151 -12.41 4.07 -10.48
CA LEU A 151 -12.75 5.49 -10.37
C LEU A 151 -13.05 6.13 -11.73
N GLN A 152 -12.30 5.78 -12.76
CA GLN A 152 -12.53 6.22 -14.12
C GLN A 152 -13.85 5.69 -14.69
N THR A 153 -14.06 4.37 -14.56
CA THR A 153 -15.22 3.71 -15.17
C THR A 153 -16.54 4.08 -14.52
N VAL A 154 -16.57 4.15 -13.17
CA VAL A 154 -17.82 4.34 -12.41
C VAL A 154 -18.15 5.80 -12.20
N TYR A 155 -17.14 6.63 -11.97
CA TYR A 155 -17.33 8.03 -11.59
C TYR A 155 -16.84 9.01 -12.63
N ASP A 156 -16.39 8.54 -13.79
CA ASP A 156 -15.89 9.39 -14.88
C ASP A 156 -14.82 10.38 -14.36
N ILE A 157 -13.85 9.84 -13.58
CA ILE A 157 -12.76 10.62 -13.03
C ILE A 157 -11.56 10.52 -13.95
N GLU A 158 -11.07 11.68 -14.42
CA GLU A 158 -9.88 11.74 -15.27
C GLU A 158 -8.65 11.23 -14.55
N ALA A 159 -7.84 10.42 -15.23
CA ALA A 159 -6.57 9.92 -14.66
C ALA A 159 -5.62 11.05 -14.27
N SER A 160 -5.68 12.19 -14.99
CA SER A 160 -4.88 13.40 -14.73
C SER A 160 -5.14 14.02 -13.36
N ASP A 161 -6.33 13.81 -12.79
CA ASP A 161 -6.74 14.34 -11.48
C ASP A 161 -6.35 13.42 -10.31
N MET A 162 -5.95 12.18 -10.63
CA MET A 162 -5.45 11.21 -9.67
C MET A 162 -3.95 11.38 -9.49
N ALA A 163 -3.44 11.33 -8.26
CA ALA A 163 -2.01 11.30 -7.99
C ALA A 163 -1.62 9.98 -7.34
N LEU A 164 -0.51 9.42 -7.80
CA LEU A 164 0.07 8.18 -7.30
C LEU A 164 1.39 8.47 -6.58
N GLU A 165 1.56 7.83 -5.46
CA GLU A 165 2.77 7.92 -4.64
C GLU A 165 3.25 6.51 -4.30
N PHE A 166 4.54 6.25 -4.43
CA PHE A 166 5.18 4.98 -4.10
C PHE A 166 6.31 5.17 -3.10
N ALA A 167 6.33 4.35 -2.07
CA ALA A 167 7.29 4.41 -0.97
C ALA A 167 8.63 3.71 -1.28
N TYR A 168 8.94 3.53 -2.54
CA TYR A 168 10.18 2.92 -3.04
C TYR A 168 10.77 3.78 -4.16
N PRO A 169 12.08 3.62 -4.44
CA PRO A 169 12.75 4.33 -5.51
C PRO A 169 12.16 4.04 -6.89
N ALA A 170 12.25 5.00 -7.79
CA ALA A 170 11.83 4.80 -9.18
C ALA A 170 12.55 3.58 -9.78
N PRO A 171 11.79 2.59 -10.31
CA PRO A 171 12.40 1.46 -10.97
C PRO A 171 13.08 1.88 -12.29
N ILE A 172 13.96 1.04 -12.81
CA ILE A 172 14.69 1.34 -14.05
C ILE A 172 13.77 1.54 -15.27
N TRP A 173 12.54 1.03 -15.19
CA TRP A 173 11.50 1.20 -16.22
C TRP A 173 10.51 2.32 -15.91
N ALA A 174 10.84 3.24 -15.01
CA ALA A 174 9.94 4.31 -14.57
C ALA A 174 9.37 5.15 -15.72
N ASP A 175 10.11 5.34 -16.81
CA ASP A 175 9.61 6.07 -17.98
C ASP A 175 8.40 5.40 -18.66
N ARG A 176 8.24 4.09 -18.48
CA ARG A 176 7.13 3.32 -19.04
C ARG A 176 5.80 3.58 -18.33
N TYR A 177 5.84 4.04 -17.07
CA TYR A 177 4.62 4.35 -16.30
C TYR A 177 3.73 5.39 -16.98
N ARG A 178 4.29 6.29 -17.78
CA ARG A 178 3.53 7.31 -18.54
C ARG A 178 2.50 6.70 -19.49
N ARG A 179 2.63 5.43 -19.85
CA ARG A 179 1.65 4.71 -20.68
C ARG A 179 0.41 4.30 -19.88
N HIS A 180 0.53 4.22 -18.56
CA HIS A 180 -0.48 3.71 -17.65
C HIS A 180 -1.00 4.79 -16.70
N PHE A 181 -0.15 5.76 -16.35
CA PHE A 181 -0.44 6.82 -15.39
C PHE A 181 -0.30 8.19 -16.08
N HIS A 182 -1.40 8.93 -16.14
CA HIS A 182 -1.41 10.24 -16.78
C HIS A 182 -1.46 11.41 -15.79
N GLY A 183 -1.59 11.10 -14.48
CA GLY A 183 -1.54 12.05 -13.38
C GLY A 183 -0.16 12.20 -12.75
N PRO A 184 -0.03 13.02 -11.71
CA PRO A 184 1.19 13.13 -10.93
C PRO A 184 1.62 11.78 -10.35
N LEU A 185 2.91 11.46 -10.51
CA LEU A 185 3.54 10.24 -10.02
C LEU A 185 4.79 10.60 -9.22
N THR A 186 4.89 10.13 -7.98
CA THR A 186 6.00 10.39 -7.08
C THR A 186 6.54 9.07 -6.52
N PHE A 187 7.85 8.89 -6.63
CA PHE A 187 8.60 7.82 -5.97
C PHE A 187 9.30 8.34 -4.71
N ASP A 188 9.87 7.44 -3.89
CA ASP A 188 10.47 7.78 -2.59
C ASP A 188 9.51 8.55 -1.67
N ALA A 189 8.21 8.34 -1.82
CA ALA A 189 7.18 8.94 -0.99
C ALA A 189 7.11 8.28 0.40
N PRO A 190 6.47 8.93 1.39
CA PRO A 190 6.32 8.36 2.74
C PRO A 190 5.49 7.08 2.78
N CYS A 191 4.55 6.91 1.85
CA CYS A 191 3.69 5.73 1.74
C CYS A 191 3.26 5.48 0.30
N ASN A 192 2.70 4.30 0.03
CA ASN A 192 2.07 4.04 -1.26
C ASN A 192 0.63 4.54 -1.21
N ALA A 193 0.23 5.40 -2.12
CA ALA A 193 -1.10 5.99 -2.12
C ALA A 193 -1.62 6.33 -3.52
N LEU A 194 -2.94 6.23 -3.66
CA LEU A 194 -3.71 6.89 -4.70
C LEU A 194 -4.52 8.01 -4.06
N SER A 195 -4.45 9.22 -4.58
CA SER A 195 -5.21 10.35 -4.07
C SER A 195 -6.01 11.05 -5.15
N ILE A 196 -7.21 11.51 -4.78
CA ILE A 196 -8.16 12.24 -5.62
C ILE A 196 -8.63 13.52 -4.91
N PRO A 197 -9.16 14.53 -5.61
CA PRO A 197 -9.75 15.70 -4.98
C PRO A 197 -10.85 15.34 -3.97
N LEU A 198 -10.83 15.92 -2.77
CA LEU A 198 -11.79 15.64 -1.71
C LEU A 198 -13.24 15.98 -2.10
N GLY A 199 -13.41 17.01 -2.94
CA GLY A 199 -14.73 17.42 -3.44
C GLY A 199 -15.49 16.32 -4.20
N TRP A 200 -14.79 15.27 -4.65
CA TRP A 200 -15.44 14.15 -5.35
C TRP A 200 -16.01 13.07 -4.42
N ARG A 201 -15.76 13.19 -3.12
CA ARG A 201 -16.24 12.24 -2.11
C ARG A 201 -17.74 11.89 -2.27
N ALA A 202 -18.58 12.89 -2.52
CA ALA A 202 -20.03 12.72 -2.69
C ALA A 202 -20.46 12.55 -4.16
N ARG A 203 -19.52 12.32 -5.09
CA ARG A 203 -19.84 12.15 -6.50
C ARG A 203 -20.79 10.95 -6.68
N PRO A 204 -21.97 11.16 -7.29
CA PRO A 204 -22.95 10.09 -7.43
C PRO A 204 -22.51 9.11 -8.51
N ASN A 205 -22.88 7.86 -8.32
CA ASN A 205 -22.76 6.83 -9.34
C ASN A 205 -24.01 6.85 -10.24
N MET A 206 -23.84 7.18 -11.50
CA MET A 206 -24.95 7.24 -12.45
C MET A 206 -25.54 5.86 -12.78
N GLY A 207 -24.81 4.79 -12.50
CA GLY A 207 -25.26 3.39 -12.61
C GLY A 207 -25.84 2.79 -11.34
N TYR A 208 -26.08 3.60 -10.31
CA TYR A 208 -26.62 3.12 -9.04
C TYR A 208 -28.01 2.49 -9.20
N LEU A 209 -28.16 1.28 -8.64
CA LEU A 209 -29.42 0.57 -8.51
C LEU A 209 -29.53 -0.02 -7.10
N ASP A 210 -30.50 0.44 -6.30
CA ASP A 210 -30.67 0.07 -4.89
C ASP A 210 -30.74 -1.45 -4.68
N SER A 211 -31.51 -2.15 -5.51
CA SER A 211 -31.67 -3.62 -5.40
C SER A 211 -30.36 -4.35 -5.69
N THR A 212 -29.58 -3.89 -6.67
CA THR A 212 -28.26 -4.48 -7.01
C THR A 212 -27.27 -4.25 -5.87
N TRP A 213 -27.21 -3.01 -5.37
CA TRP A 213 -26.39 -2.62 -4.25
C TRP A 213 -26.68 -3.46 -2.98
N ALA A 214 -27.94 -3.50 -2.57
CA ALA A 214 -28.36 -4.25 -1.39
C ALA A 214 -28.05 -5.76 -1.51
N HIS A 215 -28.30 -6.34 -2.71
CA HIS A 215 -27.97 -7.75 -2.95
C HIS A 215 -26.48 -8.03 -2.91
N ALA A 216 -25.66 -7.18 -3.55
CA ALA A 216 -24.21 -7.30 -3.56
C ALA A 216 -23.62 -7.19 -2.14
N LEU A 217 -24.08 -6.22 -1.35
CA LEU A 217 -23.67 -6.10 0.05
C LEU A 217 -23.98 -7.35 0.86
N LYS A 218 -25.18 -7.93 0.70
CA LYS A 218 -25.55 -9.18 1.38
C LYS A 218 -24.62 -10.34 1.01
N GLN A 219 -24.24 -10.44 -0.25
CA GLN A 219 -23.27 -11.45 -0.70
C GLN A 219 -21.86 -11.17 -0.14
N CYS A 220 -21.42 -9.91 -0.09
CA CYS A 220 -20.16 -9.54 0.53
C CYS A 220 -20.11 -9.89 2.02
N GLU A 221 -21.20 -9.66 2.77
CA GLU A 221 -21.30 -10.06 4.18
C GLU A 221 -21.14 -11.56 4.36
N ALA A 222 -21.75 -12.36 3.49
CA ALA A 222 -21.61 -13.82 3.51
C ALA A 222 -20.14 -14.25 3.30
N LEU A 223 -19.38 -13.55 2.45
CA LEU A 223 -17.95 -13.80 2.25
C LEU A 223 -17.13 -13.48 3.51
N LEU A 224 -17.51 -12.46 4.28
CA LEU A 224 -16.81 -12.09 5.52
C LEU A 224 -17.16 -13.01 6.69
N SER A 225 -18.36 -13.59 6.75
CA SER A 225 -18.78 -14.43 7.86
C SER A 225 -17.87 -15.66 8.05
N SER A 226 -17.23 -16.11 6.98
CA SER A 226 -16.20 -17.16 7.00
C SER A 226 -14.80 -16.67 7.42
N SER A 227 -14.62 -15.35 7.60
CA SER A 227 -13.31 -14.76 7.92
C SER A 227 -13.32 -13.81 9.12
N ARG A 228 -14.26 -14.03 10.07
CA ARG A 228 -14.48 -13.20 11.28
C ARG A 228 -13.22 -12.86 12.08
N GLU A 229 -12.22 -13.72 12.07
CA GLU A 229 -10.98 -13.46 12.83
C GLU A 229 -10.11 -12.37 12.17
N ARG A 230 -10.19 -12.25 10.84
CA ARG A 230 -9.43 -11.26 10.06
C ARG A 230 -10.07 -9.87 10.05
N SER A 231 -11.41 -9.82 10.10
CA SER A 231 -12.17 -8.56 10.22
C SER A 231 -11.73 -7.77 11.45
N THR A 232 -11.47 -8.47 12.57
CA THR A 232 -11.08 -7.85 13.84
C THR A 232 -9.81 -7.00 13.72
N LEU A 233 -8.80 -7.45 12.96
CA LEU A 233 -7.57 -6.68 12.81
C LEU A 233 -7.77 -5.44 11.93
N GLY A 234 -8.51 -5.58 10.83
CA GLY A 234 -8.85 -4.46 9.94
C GLY A 234 -9.71 -3.41 10.65
N GLU A 235 -10.75 -3.83 11.35
CA GLU A 235 -11.63 -2.96 12.14
C GLU A 235 -10.85 -2.24 13.26
N LEU A 236 -9.93 -2.94 13.94
CA LEU A 236 -9.06 -2.37 14.96
C LEU A 236 -8.19 -1.26 14.36
N ARG A 237 -7.54 -1.51 13.22
CA ARG A 237 -6.69 -0.52 12.55
C ARG A 237 -7.48 0.68 12.06
N ASN A 238 -8.65 0.46 11.47
CA ASN A 238 -9.54 1.54 11.05
C ASN A 238 -10.00 2.37 12.25
N TYR A 239 -10.30 1.74 13.38
CA TYR A 239 -10.65 2.46 14.60
C TYR A 239 -9.49 3.30 15.13
N LEU A 240 -8.26 2.75 15.16
CA LEU A 240 -7.07 3.52 15.53
C LEU A 240 -6.90 4.75 14.63
N SER A 241 -7.05 4.60 13.31
CA SER A 241 -6.99 5.71 12.36
C SER A 241 -8.06 6.75 12.63
N THR A 242 -9.31 6.32 12.80
CA THR A 242 -10.45 7.23 13.06
C THR A 242 -10.28 8.00 14.38
N VAL A 243 -9.82 7.33 15.44
CA VAL A 243 -9.59 7.99 16.73
C VAL A 243 -8.44 8.98 16.62
N PHE A 244 -7.39 8.61 15.90
CA PHE A 244 -6.24 9.48 15.68
C PHE A 244 -6.59 10.71 14.84
N GLU A 245 -7.44 10.61 13.84
CA GLU A 245 -7.88 11.72 12.98
C GLU A 245 -8.86 12.65 13.68
N ARG A 246 -9.70 12.13 14.57
CA ARG A 246 -10.65 12.90 15.38
C ARG A 246 -10.00 13.55 16.60
N ALA A 247 -8.80 13.15 16.94
CA ALA A 247 -8.17 13.60 18.16
C ALA A 247 -7.89 15.10 18.09
N ASP A 248 -8.66 15.85 18.85
CA ASP A 248 -8.17 17.04 19.48
C ASP A 248 -6.83 16.71 20.12
N ARG A 249 -5.79 17.47 19.84
CA ARG A 249 -4.33 17.19 20.03
C ARG A 249 -3.90 16.72 21.44
N THR A 250 -4.82 16.29 22.28
CA THR A 250 -4.62 15.93 23.69
C THR A 250 -4.97 14.49 24.06
N ARG A 251 -5.43 13.65 23.13
CA ARG A 251 -5.85 12.28 23.46
C ARG A 251 -4.75 11.24 23.19
N SER A 252 -4.53 10.40 24.21
CA SER A 252 -3.75 9.14 24.07
C SER A 252 -4.45 8.18 23.13
N LEU A 253 -3.69 7.30 22.48
CA LEU A 253 -4.23 6.19 21.71
C LEU A 253 -5.17 5.34 22.57
N PRO A 254 -6.24 4.77 21.98
CA PRO A 254 -7.21 3.99 22.74
C PRO A 254 -6.53 2.77 23.39
N THR A 255 -7.03 2.43 24.56
CA THR A 255 -6.62 1.23 25.27
C THR A 255 -7.23 -0.02 24.60
N LEU A 256 -6.68 -1.20 24.86
CA LEU A 256 -7.25 -2.47 24.40
C LEU A 256 -8.74 -2.63 24.81
N VAL A 257 -9.11 -2.13 25.99
CA VAL A 257 -10.49 -2.19 26.48
C VAL A 257 -11.42 -1.30 25.65
N GLU A 258 -11.00 -0.08 25.35
CA GLU A 258 -11.78 0.85 24.50
C GLU A 258 -11.95 0.30 23.09
N VAL A 259 -10.88 -0.27 22.51
CA VAL A 259 -10.95 -0.94 21.21
C VAL A 259 -11.91 -2.13 21.27
N ALA A 260 -11.80 -2.99 22.27
CA ALA A 260 -12.68 -4.14 22.41
C ALA A 260 -14.16 -3.71 22.54
N THR A 261 -14.43 -2.65 23.30
CA THR A 261 -15.77 -2.07 23.43
C THR A 261 -16.29 -1.55 22.09
N HIS A 262 -15.45 -0.82 21.35
CA HIS A 262 -15.82 -0.32 20.01
C HIS A 262 -16.14 -1.46 19.03
N LEU A 263 -15.37 -2.53 19.07
CA LEU A 263 -15.58 -3.71 18.24
C LEU A 263 -16.69 -4.65 18.74
N HIS A 264 -17.41 -4.25 19.79
CA HIS A 264 -18.43 -5.08 20.45
C HIS A 264 -17.92 -6.47 20.88
N LEU A 265 -16.66 -6.52 21.34
CA LEU A 265 -15.99 -7.73 21.81
C LEU A 265 -15.64 -7.62 23.30
N ALA A 266 -15.65 -8.77 23.99
CA ALA A 266 -14.97 -8.82 25.28
C ALA A 266 -13.45 -8.72 25.08
N PRO A 267 -12.70 -8.01 25.97
CA PRO A 267 -11.25 -7.87 25.85
C PRO A 267 -10.50 -9.20 25.70
N ARG A 268 -10.93 -10.24 26.41
CA ARG A 268 -10.37 -11.61 26.28
C ARG A 268 -10.58 -12.18 24.88
N THR A 269 -11.72 -11.90 24.25
CA THR A 269 -12.03 -12.37 22.89
C THR A 269 -11.13 -11.65 21.88
N LEU A 270 -10.93 -10.33 22.02
CA LEU A 270 -10.00 -9.56 21.18
C LEU A 270 -8.57 -10.10 21.32
N ILE A 271 -8.06 -10.27 22.54
CA ILE A 271 -6.73 -10.86 22.79
C ILE A 271 -6.59 -12.22 22.11
N ARG A 272 -7.60 -13.11 22.26
CA ARG A 272 -7.57 -14.45 21.67
C ARG A 272 -7.51 -14.38 20.14
N ARG A 273 -8.33 -13.52 19.51
CA ARG A 273 -8.33 -13.33 18.04
C ARG A 273 -6.99 -12.79 17.53
N LEU A 274 -6.43 -11.79 18.22
CA LEU A 274 -5.11 -11.24 17.87
C LEU A 274 -4.02 -12.30 18.05
N ARG A 275 -4.07 -13.11 19.11
CA ARG A 275 -3.11 -14.18 19.35
C ARG A 275 -3.17 -15.28 18.29
N HIS A 276 -4.36 -15.62 17.79
CA HIS A 276 -4.52 -16.56 16.66
C HIS A 276 -3.89 -16.00 15.38
N LEU A 277 -3.82 -14.68 15.24
CA LEU A 277 -3.09 -14.00 14.18
C LEU A 277 -1.59 -13.80 14.50
N GLY A 278 -1.09 -14.34 15.62
CA GLY A 278 0.29 -14.15 16.09
C GLY A 278 0.60 -12.72 16.54
N LEU A 279 -0.42 -11.91 16.84
CA LEU A 279 -0.28 -10.49 17.14
C LEU A 279 -0.64 -10.18 18.59
N THR A 280 0.02 -9.15 19.13
CA THR A 280 -0.41 -8.45 20.32
C THR A 280 -0.99 -7.09 19.96
N TYR A 281 -1.86 -6.55 20.80
CA TYR A 281 -2.38 -5.21 20.64
C TYR A 281 -1.25 -4.16 20.57
N GLN A 282 -0.23 -4.31 21.41
CA GLN A 282 0.92 -3.42 21.44
C GLN A 282 1.69 -3.39 20.10
N GLN A 283 1.88 -4.55 19.47
CA GLN A 283 2.52 -4.62 18.15
C GLN A 283 1.71 -3.86 17.10
N ILE A 284 0.38 -3.97 17.13
CA ILE A 284 -0.48 -3.26 16.19
C ILE A 284 -0.40 -1.74 16.41
N VAL A 285 -0.38 -1.31 17.68
CA VAL A 285 -0.20 0.11 18.03
C VAL A 285 1.18 0.61 17.60
N ASP A 286 2.22 -0.16 17.84
CA ASP A 286 3.59 0.19 17.43
C ASP A 286 3.70 0.31 15.90
N ASP A 287 3.11 -0.62 15.14
CA ASP A 287 3.07 -0.59 13.68
C ASP A 287 2.30 0.65 13.17
N PHE A 288 1.16 0.95 13.80
CA PHE A 288 0.37 2.14 13.49
C PHE A 288 1.16 3.43 13.73
N LEU A 289 1.78 3.56 14.91
CA LEU A 289 2.59 4.73 15.25
C LEU A 289 3.81 4.87 14.34
N ARG A 290 4.44 3.75 13.98
CA ARG A 290 5.55 3.72 13.03
C ARG A 290 5.15 4.36 11.71
N SER A 291 4.09 3.87 11.07
CA SER A 291 3.63 4.39 9.78
C SER A 291 3.25 5.87 9.89
N ARG A 292 2.45 6.22 10.91
CA ARG A 292 1.95 7.58 11.09
C ARG A 292 3.05 8.59 11.41
N SER A 293 4.09 8.16 12.13
CA SER A 293 5.24 9.01 12.44
C SER A 293 6.03 9.41 11.21
N ALA A 294 6.22 8.50 10.25
CA ALA A 294 6.89 8.78 8.99
C ALA A 294 6.12 9.82 8.17
N GLU A 295 4.79 9.66 8.08
CA GLU A 295 3.91 10.58 7.37
C GLU A 295 3.94 12.00 7.96
N LEU A 296 3.78 12.10 9.28
CA LEU A 296 3.78 13.40 9.95
C LEU A 296 5.15 14.10 9.85
N LEU A 297 6.25 13.33 9.83
CA LEU A 297 7.60 13.90 9.67
C LEU A 297 7.90 14.32 8.25
N ALA A 298 7.25 13.73 7.25
CA ALA A 298 7.34 14.18 5.86
C ALA A 298 6.65 15.53 5.63
N ASN A 299 5.77 15.96 6.55
CA ASN A 299 5.17 17.30 6.53
C ASN A 299 6.12 18.30 7.19
N ASP A 300 6.69 19.20 6.39
CA ASP A 300 7.68 20.21 6.84
C ASP A 300 7.07 21.26 7.78
N ALA A 301 5.74 21.46 7.73
CA ALA A 301 5.05 22.42 8.59
C ALA A 301 5.05 22.03 10.10
N LEU A 302 5.29 20.75 10.42
CA LEU A 302 5.26 20.25 11.79
C LEU A 302 6.68 20.09 12.36
N LYS A 303 6.94 20.64 13.53
CA LYS A 303 8.19 20.39 14.26
C LYS A 303 8.19 18.98 14.86
N VAL A 304 9.37 18.37 15.03
CA VAL A 304 9.51 17.03 15.62
C VAL A 304 8.77 16.89 16.96
N LYS A 305 8.80 17.94 17.81
CA LYS A 305 8.07 17.97 19.08
C LYS A 305 6.54 17.97 18.92
N GLU A 306 6.05 18.58 17.84
CA GLU A 306 4.61 18.63 17.53
C GLU A 306 4.15 17.27 16.97
N VAL A 307 4.99 16.63 16.16
CA VAL A 307 4.77 15.25 15.72
C VAL A 307 4.73 14.28 16.92
N ALA A 308 5.70 14.40 17.86
CA ALA A 308 5.70 13.58 19.06
C ALA A 308 4.40 13.78 19.88
N ALA A 309 3.97 15.02 20.08
CA ALA A 309 2.73 15.33 20.80
C ALA A 309 1.50 14.80 20.06
N ALA A 310 1.44 14.98 18.73
CA ALA A 310 0.34 14.47 17.90
C ALA A 310 0.23 12.94 17.96
N LEU A 311 1.35 12.23 18.16
CA LEU A 311 1.39 10.77 18.32
C LEU A 311 1.15 10.31 19.77
N GLY A 312 0.84 11.23 20.69
CA GLY A 312 0.55 10.91 22.09
C GLY A 312 1.80 10.68 22.96
N PHE A 313 2.99 11.06 22.50
CA PHE A 313 4.19 10.99 23.32
C PHE A 313 4.31 12.20 24.24
N ASN A 314 4.26 11.97 25.55
CA ASN A 314 4.45 13.00 26.56
C ASN A 314 5.87 13.59 26.59
N ASN A 315 6.84 12.86 26.02
CA ASN A 315 8.24 13.26 25.97
C ASN A 315 8.83 13.04 24.57
N PRO A 316 9.30 14.11 23.89
CA PRO A 316 9.93 14.01 22.58
C PRO A 316 11.16 13.08 22.53
N ALA A 317 11.88 12.93 23.65
CA ALA A 317 13.01 11.99 23.70
C ALA A 317 12.56 10.53 23.62
N ASN A 318 11.42 10.19 24.21
CA ASN A 318 10.82 8.84 24.09
C ASN A 318 10.36 8.58 22.67
N PHE A 319 9.75 9.57 22.01
CA PHE A 319 9.43 9.50 20.59
C PHE A 319 10.69 9.27 19.75
N GLY A 320 11.75 10.04 19.97
CA GLY A 320 13.02 9.89 19.25
C GLY A 320 13.59 8.48 19.33
N LYS A 321 13.56 7.87 20.55
CA LYS A 321 14.01 6.48 20.78
C LYS A 321 13.11 5.48 20.04
N ALA A 322 11.79 5.63 20.14
CA ALA A 322 10.82 4.77 19.45
C ALA A 322 10.97 4.87 17.94
N PHE A 323 11.05 6.08 17.41
CA PHE A 323 11.22 6.35 15.98
C PHE A 323 12.53 5.72 15.43
N LYS A 324 13.65 5.90 16.15
CA LYS A 324 14.94 5.29 15.75
C LYS A 324 14.87 3.76 15.77
N ARG A 325 14.15 3.17 16.74
CA ARG A 325 13.91 1.71 16.78
C ARG A 325 13.10 1.24 15.56
N TRP A 326 12.11 2.02 15.12
CA TRP A 326 11.22 1.67 14.02
C TRP A 326 11.83 1.86 12.63
N HIS A 327 12.59 2.95 12.45
CA HIS A 327 13.07 3.40 11.13
C HIS A 327 14.59 3.34 10.97
N GLY A 328 15.33 2.99 12.00
CA GLY A 328 16.79 2.96 11.98
C GLY A 328 17.46 4.33 12.03
N LEU A 329 16.72 5.42 11.82
CA LEU A 329 17.17 6.81 11.78
C LEU A 329 16.48 7.63 12.88
N SER A 330 17.13 8.69 13.35
CA SER A 330 16.43 9.68 14.19
C SER A 330 15.38 10.45 13.39
N PRO A 331 14.35 11.05 14.05
CA PRO A 331 13.35 11.86 13.38
C PRO A 331 13.92 13.00 12.54
N GLY A 332 15.01 13.64 13.01
CA GLY A 332 15.69 14.70 12.28
C GLY A 332 16.43 14.20 11.04
N GLU A 333 17.17 13.10 11.17
CA GLU A 333 17.85 12.47 10.03
C GLU A 333 16.86 12.01 8.96
N PHE A 334 15.73 11.42 9.39
CA PHE A 334 14.66 10.99 8.50
C PHE A 334 14.07 12.17 7.72
N ARG A 335 13.75 13.28 8.41
CA ARG A 335 13.25 14.50 7.79
C ARG A 335 14.23 15.08 6.78
N ASN A 336 15.48 15.21 7.16
CA ASN A 336 16.52 15.76 6.28
C ASN A 336 16.69 14.91 5.01
N ARG A 337 16.50 13.61 5.10
CA ARG A 337 16.60 12.69 3.96
C ARG A 337 15.41 12.81 3.00
N HIS A 338 14.21 13.06 3.54
CA HIS A 338 12.98 13.12 2.74
C HIS A 338 12.62 14.53 2.26
N LEU A 339 13.09 15.59 2.93
CA LEU A 339 12.81 16.98 2.56
C LEU A 339 13.94 17.66 1.81
N ALA A 340 15.10 17.02 1.63
CA ALA A 340 16.19 17.58 0.84
C ALA A 340 15.86 17.52 -0.66
N PRO A 341 15.55 18.64 -1.34
CA PRO A 341 15.41 18.64 -2.78
C PRO A 341 16.78 18.34 -3.38
N GLY A 342 16.97 17.16 -3.95
CA GLY A 342 18.05 16.88 -4.89
C GLY A 342 19.46 16.84 -4.31
N ASN A 343 19.69 16.20 -3.17
CA ASN A 343 21.07 15.91 -2.76
C ASN A 343 21.51 14.54 -3.30
N MET A 344 21.74 14.51 -4.63
CA MET A 344 22.66 13.54 -5.21
C MET A 344 24.00 13.71 -4.54
N ASP A 345 24.46 12.66 -3.92
CA ASP A 345 25.72 12.49 -3.21
C ASP A 345 26.93 13.07 -3.98
N ARG A 346 27.32 14.31 -3.63
CA ARG A 346 28.56 14.94 -4.12
C ARG A 346 29.79 14.47 -3.32
N ARG A 347 29.72 13.38 -2.58
CA ARG A 347 30.82 12.94 -1.71
C ARG A 347 31.53 11.65 -2.13
N SER A 348 31.40 11.19 -3.35
CA SER A 348 32.13 10.01 -3.85
C SER A 348 32.70 10.17 -5.25
N ILE A 349 33.18 11.38 -5.62
CA ILE A 349 34.12 11.52 -6.74
C ILE A 349 35.50 11.66 -6.11
N PRO A 350 36.44 10.71 -6.31
CA PRO A 350 37.82 10.90 -5.91
C PRO A 350 38.37 12.11 -6.71
N ARG A 351 38.88 13.11 -6.02
CA ARG A 351 39.62 14.19 -6.64
C ARG A 351 40.86 13.56 -7.33
N GLU A 352 40.82 13.42 -8.62
CA GLU A 352 42.01 13.21 -9.43
C GLU A 352 42.95 14.37 -9.16
N LYS A 353 44.13 14.03 -8.70
CA LYS A 353 45.26 14.97 -8.54
C LYS A 353 45.62 15.47 -9.94
N SER A 354 45.46 16.75 -10.19
CA SER A 354 46.00 17.43 -11.34
C SER A 354 47.51 17.23 -11.41
N PRO A 355 48.12 16.84 -12.54
CA PRO A 355 49.54 16.77 -12.67
C PRO A 355 50.11 18.20 -12.72
N SER A 356 51.14 18.43 -11.91
CA SER A 356 51.92 19.64 -11.86
C SER A 356 52.59 19.92 -13.24
N THR A 357 52.27 21.06 -13.82
CA THR A 357 52.99 21.62 -14.95
C THR A 357 54.37 22.09 -14.49
N SER A 358 55.40 21.35 -14.87
CA SER A 358 56.76 21.86 -14.93
C SER A 358 57.02 22.36 -16.36
N GLY A 359 57.50 23.60 -16.44
CA GLY A 359 57.74 24.31 -17.69
C GLY A 359 58.83 23.66 -18.52
N GLY A 360 58.78 23.93 -19.80
CA GLY A 360 59.80 23.57 -20.78
C GLY A 360 59.45 24.20 -22.13
N ASP A 361 60.17 25.31 -22.42
CA ASP A 361 60.54 25.96 -23.65
C ASP A 361 59.87 25.66 -24.99
N ILE A 362 59.50 26.76 -25.59
CA ILE A 362 59.18 26.96 -27.02
C ILE A 362 60.40 26.85 -27.87
N PRO A 363 60.43 26.38 -29.13
CA PRO A 363 60.84 27.15 -30.26
C PRO A 363 59.77 27.22 -31.36
N ARG A 364 59.81 28.48 -31.93
CA ARG A 364 59.09 28.92 -33.13
C ARG A 364 59.61 28.22 -34.37
N GLY A 365 58.77 28.05 -35.36
CA GLY A 365 59.26 28.12 -36.73
C GLY A 365 58.48 27.28 -37.77
N ALA A 366 57.96 28.02 -38.78
CA ALA A 366 57.64 27.68 -40.17
C ALA A 366 56.30 27.00 -40.45
N SER A 367 55.26 27.67 -40.97
CA SER A 367 54.98 28.22 -42.29
C SER A 367 54.89 27.18 -43.44
N MET A 368 53.76 27.26 -44.17
CA MET A 368 53.44 26.70 -45.52
C MET A 368 53.21 25.23 -45.62
N THR A 369 52.12 24.83 -46.15
CA THR A 369 51.19 25.15 -47.25
C THR A 369 49.79 24.62 -46.97
#